data_e7a5457833de5b5e74d39f01ff995053
#
_entry.id   e7a5457833de5b5e74d39f01ff995053
#
_cell.length_a   1.000
_cell.length_b   1.000
_cell.length_c   1.000
_cell.angle_alpha   90.00
_cell.angle_beta   90.00
_cell.angle_gamma   90.00
#
_symmetry.space_group_name_H-M   'P 1'
#
loop_
_entity.id
_entity.type
_entity.pdbx_description
1 polymer ?
#
loop_
_entity_poly.entity_id
_entity_poly.type
_entity_poly.pdbx_seq_one_letter_code
_entity_poly.pdbx_strand_id
1 'polypeptide(L)'
;MTEITITENVSVVTFKNQSDSNGSDFLAEIFEKTAKAGISVDMICQAPATSETVSFGFTFADDALTTILPIINAVSKGRTMPMVNCGNVKFIIKTAEMENNVGFAAKAFAALANAKCSPVLVSTGVDEISILVAPSDSAELEKQLKKAF
;
A
#
# COMPACT_ATOMS: atom_id res chain seq x y z
N MET A 1 -18.15 -15.19 -6.95
CA MET A 1 -16.80 -15.76 -7.27
C MET A 1 -15.75 -14.78 -6.83
N THR A 2 -14.72 -15.27 -6.17
CA THR A 2 -13.59 -14.44 -5.73
C THR A 2 -12.48 -14.47 -6.78
N GLU A 3 -12.00 -13.30 -7.15
CA GLU A 3 -10.88 -13.12 -8.09
C GLU A 3 -9.63 -12.70 -7.32
N ILE A 4 -8.49 -13.30 -7.66
CA ILE A 4 -7.19 -12.93 -7.11
C ILE A 4 -6.32 -12.44 -8.24
N THR A 5 -5.92 -11.17 -8.18
CA THR A 5 -5.00 -10.54 -9.13
C THR A 5 -3.66 -10.29 -8.44
N ILE A 6 -2.58 -10.54 -9.17
CA ILE A 6 -1.20 -10.39 -8.66
C ILE A 6 -0.46 -9.40 -9.55
N THR A 7 0.16 -8.40 -8.94
CA THR A 7 0.99 -7.41 -9.62
C THR A 7 2.38 -7.39 -8.99
N GLU A 8 3.40 -7.62 -9.77
CA GLU A 8 4.80 -7.57 -9.35
C GLU A 8 5.41 -6.17 -9.57
N ASN A 9 6.61 -5.96 -9.04
CA ASN A 9 7.39 -4.75 -9.22
C ASN A 9 6.65 -3.50 -8.72
N VAL A 10 6.17 -3.56 -7.50
CA VAL A 10 5.47 -2.47 -6.83
C VAL A 10 6.39 -1.84 -5.79
N SER A 11 6.53 -0.52 -5.88
CA SER A 11 7.24 0.28 -4.89
C SER A 11 6.27 0.87 -3.88
N VAL A 12 6.74 1.09 -2.67
CA VAL A 12 6.01 1.78 -1.61
C VAL A 12 6.89 2.86 -0.99
N VAL A 13 6.33 4.02 -0.77
CA VAL A 13 6.93 5.08 0.06
C VAL A 13 6.11 5.25 1.32
N THR A 14 6.79 5.38 2.46
CA THR A 14 6.17 5.63 3.75
C THR A 14 6.75 6.91 4.34
N PHE A 15 5.88 7.75 4.89
CA PHE A 15 6.22 9.00 5.55
C PHE A 15 5.73 8.99 6.99
N LYS A 16 6.51 9.58 7.89
CA LYS A 16 6.10 9.88 9.26
C LYS A 16 6.22 11.37 9.48
N ASN A 17 5.11 12.04 9.64
CA ASN A 17 5.05 13.47 9.90
C ASN A 17 4.77 13.75 11.37
N GLN A 18 5.33 14.85 11.87
CA GLN A 18 4.94 15.39 13.17
C GLN A 18 3.58 16.09 13.06
N SER A 19 2.75 15.97 14.08
CA SER A 19 1.34 16.40 14.06
C SER A 19 1.12 17.91 13.98
N ASP A 20 2.13 18.71 14.26
CA ASP A 20 2.09 20.17 14.16
C ASP A 20 2.26 20.67 12.73
N SER A 21 2.69 19.82 11.82
CA SER A 21 2.72 20.13 10.40
C SER A 21 1.32 19.91 9.78
N ASN A 22 0.90 20.82 8.91
CA ASN A 22 -0.38 20.69 8.22
C ASN A 22 -0.33 19.52 7.24
N GLY A 23 -0.75 18.33 7.69
CA GLY A 23 -0.64 17.07 6.95
C GLY A 23 -1.35 17.10 5.60
N SER A 24 -2.46 17.83 5.50
CA SER A 24 -3.21 17.99 4.25
C SER A 24 -2.41 18.73 3.18
N ASP A 25 -1.64 19.74 3.55
CA ASP A 25 -0.80 20.48 2.60
C ASP A 25 0.31 19.61 2.04
N PHE A 26 0.93 18.79 2.88
CA PHE A 26 1.95 17.85 2.44
C PHE A 26 1.37 16.82 1.45
N LEU A 27 0.23 16.22 1.78
CA LEU A 27 -0.45 15.26 0.92
C LEU A 27 -0.86 15.87 -0.43
N ALA A 28 -1.42 17.07 -0.39
CA ALA A 28 -1.83 17.77 -1.61
C ALA A 28 -0.61 18.05 -2.50
N GLU A 29 0.49 18.51 -1.94
CA GLU A 29 1.71 18.83 -2.67
C GLU A 29 2.34 17.59 -3.32
N ILE A 30 2.49 16.48 -2.55
CA ILE A 30 3.12 15.26 -3.08
C ILE A 30 2.28 14.65 -4.21
N PHE A 31 0.97 14.59 -4.06
CA PHE A 31 0.10 14.02 -5.09
C PHE A 31 -0.06 14.92 -6.31
N GLU A 32 -0.06 16.24 -6.14
CA GLU A 32 -0.05 17.18 -7.27
C GLU A 32 1.22 17.01 -8.11
N LYS A 33 2.38 16.94 -7.48
CA LYS A 33 3.65 16.79 -8.19
C LYS A 33 3.80 15.45 -8.86
N THR A 34 3.35 14.37 -8.23
CA THR A 34 3.35 13.04 -8.86
C THR A 34 2.41 12.98 -10.05
N ALA A 35 1.24 13.59 -9.95
CA ALA A 35 0.28 13.69 -11.06
C ALA A 35 0.85 14.49 -12.25
N LYS A 36 1.48 15.63 -12.00
CA LYS A 36 2.15 16.42 -13.03
C LYS A 36 3.29 15.69 -13.73
N ALA A 37 3.94 14.76 -13.03
CA ALA A 37 4.99 13.91 -13.59
C ALA A 37 4.43 12.69 -14.35
N GLY A 38 3.12 12.53 -14.42
CA GLY A 38 2.47 11.40 -15.09
C GLY A 38 2.55 10.08 -14.35
N ILE A 39 2.76 10.11 -13.03
CA ILE A 39 2.91 8.92 -12.20
C ILE A 39 1.57 8.53 -11.60
N SER A 40 1.14 7.31 -11.87
CA SER A 40 -0.03 6.70 -11.22
C SER A 40 0.31 6.25 -9.81
N VAL A 41 -0.47 6.73 -8.85
CA VAL A 41 -0.48 6.24 -7.47
C VAL A 41 -1.60 5.22 -7.34
N ASP A 42 -1.33 4.09 -6.72
CA ASP A 42 -2.29 2.98 -6.62
C ASP A 42 -2.89 2.87 -5.21
N MET A 43 -2.22 2.18 -4.28
CA MET A 43 -2.67 2.10 -2.90
C MET A 43 -2.30 3.37 -2.14
N ILE A 44 -3.23 3.91 -1.36
CA ILE A 44 -2.98 5.01 -0.43
C ILE A 44 -3.47 4.56 0.94
N CYS A 45 -2.61 4.67 1.95
CA CYS A 45 -2.93 4.25 3.30
C CYS A 45 -2.39 5.25 4.33
N GLN A 46 -3.25 5.67 5.24
CA GLN A 46 -2.87 6.50 6.38
C GLN A 46 -3.30 5.82 7.66
N ALA A 47 -2.38 5.67 8.60
CA ALA A 47 -2.72 5.20 9.93
C ALA A 47 -3.53 6.28 10.68
N PRO A 48 -4.39 5.88 11.64
CA PRO A 48 -5.05 6.85 12.50
C PRO A 48 -4.04 7.80 13.14
N ALA A 49 -4.33 9.11 13.11
CA ALA A 49 -3.45 10.12 13.68
C ALA A 49 -3.33 9.93 15.20
N THR A 50 -2.10 9.91 15.70
CA THR A 50 -1.81 9.99 17.13
C THR A 50 -1.54 11.44 17.51
N SER A 51 -1.41 11.74 18.81
CA SER A 51 -1.15 13.10 19.27
C SER A 51 0.16 13.70 18.75
N GLU A 52 1.12 12.88 18.30
CA GLU A 52 2.47 13.33 17.97
C GLU A 52 2.87 13.05 16.52
N THR A 53 2.34 12.00 15.90
CA THR A 53 2.75 11.61 14.54
C THR A 53 1.58 11.16 13.67
N VAL A 54 1.67 11.49 12.38
CA VAL A 54 0.82 10.94 11.33
C VAL A 54 1.71 10.13 10.39
N SER A 55 1.32 8.89 10.13
CA SER A 55 2.03 7.99 9.23
C SER A 55 1.14 7.66 8.04
N PHE A 56 1.67 7.82 6.83
CA PHE A 56 0.98 7.40 5.62
C PHE A 56 1.95 6.86 4.58
N GLY A 57 1.42 6.12 3.64
CA GLY A 57 2.19 5.58 2.54
C GLY A 57 1.35 5.44 1.29
N PHE A 58 2.01 5.33 0.16
CA PHE A 58 1.37 5.01 -1.10
C PHE A 58 2.28 4.16 -1.99
N THR A 59 1.67 3.50 -2.96
CA THR A 59 2.38 2.62 -3.88
C THR A 59 2.37 3.17 -5.30
N PHE A 60 3.39 2.78 -6.05
CA PHE A 60 3.58 3.10 -7.47
C PHE A 60 4.40 1.99 -8.12
N ALA A 61 4.46 1.95 -9.44
CA ALA A 61 5.25 0.96 -10.15
C ALA A 61 6.76 1.23 -10.02
N ASP A 62 7.57 0.18 -9.94
CA ASP A 62 9.04 0.30 -9.82
C ASP A 62 9.66 1.13 -10.96
N ASP A 63 9.08 1.11 -12.16
CA ASP A 63 9.57 1.89 -13.30
C ASP A 63 9.45 3.41 -13.12
N ALA A 64 8.65 3.87 -12.18
CA ALA A 64 8.52 5.29 -11.83
C ALA A 64 9.57 5.77 -10.82
N LEU A 65 10.40 4.89 -10.25
CA LEU A 65 11.36 5.24 -9.19
C LEU A 65 12.27 6.42 -9.54
N THR A 66 12.88 6.39 -10.72
CA THR A 66 13.82 7.45 -11.14
C THR A 66 13.14 8.83 -11.26
N THR A 67 11.87 8.86 -11.60
CA THR A 67 11.10 10.11 -11.73
C THR A 67 10.55 10.58 -10.39
N ILE A 68 10.07 9.65 -9.55
CA ILE A 68 9.39 10.02 -8.29
C ILE A 68 10.35 10.34 -7.15
N LEU A 69 11.53 9.71 -7.08
CA LEU A 69 12.48 9.91 -5.98
C LEU A 69 12.89 11.37 -5.77
N PRO A 70 13.23 12.16 -6.82
CA PRO A 70 13.50 13.58 -6.65
C PRO A 70 12.31 14.37 -6.11
N ILE A 71 11.10 14.02 -6.51
CA ILE A 71 9.85 14.64 -6.03
C ILE A 71 9.66 14.37 -4.55
N ILE A 72 9.77 13.10 -4.15
CA ILE A 72 9.65 12.66 -2.75
C ILE A 72 10.66 13.40 -1.88
N ASN A 73 11.93 13.44 -2.31
CA ASN A 73 12.99 14.10 -1.55
C ASN A 73 12.77 15.61 -1.41
N ALA A 74 12.35 16.28 -2.48
CA ALA A 74 12.11 17.71 -2.47
C ALA A 74 10.93 18.10 -1.55
N VAL A 75 9.84 17.38 -1.62
CA VAL A 75 8.64 17.63 -0.78
C VAL A 75 8.91 17.28 0.68
N SER A 76 9.68 16.24 0.95
CA SER A 76 9.96 15.75 2.30
C SER A 76 11.00 16.59 3.05
N LYS A 77 11.83 17.34 2.35
CA LYS A 77 12.96 18.06 2.94
C LYS A 77 12.51 19.01 4.06
N GLY A 78 13.05 18.80 5.26
CA GLY A 78 12.73 19.60 6.45
C GLY A 78 11.35 19.26 7.09
N ARG A 79 10.61 18.29 6.56
CA ARG A 79 9.28 17.91 7.04
C ARG A 79 9.24 16.49 7.59
N THR A 80 9.79 15.53 6.85
CA THR A 80 9.74 14.11 7.17
C THR A 80 10.90 13.38 6.52
N MET A 81 11.16 12.17 7.00
CA MET A 81 12.12 11.26 6.37
C MET A 81 11.36 10.17 5.63
N PRO A 82 11.37 10.18 4.29
CA PRO A 82 10.69 9.15 3.51
C PRO A 82 11.48 7.83 3.56
N MET A 83 10.75 6.72 3.58
CA MET A 83 11.29 5.38 3.43
C MET A 83 10.72 4.78 2.16
N VAL A 84 11.58 4.38 1.24
CA VAL A 84 11.18 3.79 -0.04
C VAL A 84 11.65 2.33 -0.10
N ASN A 85 10.75 1.47 -0.53
CA ASN A 85 11.01 0.04 -0.72
C ASN A 85 10.42 -0.39 -2.05
N CYS A 86 11.14 -1.17 -2.84
CA CYS A 86 10.76 -1.59 -4.19
C CYS A 86 10.71 -3.11 -4.35
N GLY A 87 10.25 -3.58 -5.49
CA GLY A 87 10.20 -5.00 -5.82
C GLY A 87 9.14 -5.78 -5.07
N ASN A 88 8.16 -5.12 -4.48
CA ASN A 88 7.08 -5.80 -3.75
C ASN A 88 6.05 -6.40 -4.71
N VAL A 89 5.24 -7.29 -4.16
CA VAL A 89 4.15 -7.96 -4.89
C VAL A 89 2.82 -7.57 -4.25
N LYS A 90 1.88 -7.10 -5.09
CA LYS A 90 0.53 -6.73 -4.67
C LYS A 90 -0.45 -7.84 -5.02
N PHE A 91 -1.24 -8.25 -4.04
CA PHE A 91 -2.38 -9.14 -4.21
C PHE A 91 -3.67 -8.34 -4.06
N ILE A 92 -4.58 -8.48 -5.01
CA ILE A 92 -5.93 -7.96 -4.91
C ILE A 92 -6.87 -9.15 -4.80
N ILE A 93 -7.65 -9.21 -3.73
CA ILE A 93 -8.66 -10.23 -3.49
C ILE A 93 -10.00 -9.53 -3.63
N LYS A 94 -10.72 -9.83 -4.71
CA LYS A 94 -11.94 -9.12 -5.09
C LYS A 94 -13.14 -10.06 -5.16
N THR A 95 -14.27 -9.61 -4.60
CA THR A 95 -15.56 -10.27 -4.73
C THR A 95 -16.70 -9.26 -4.60
N ALA A 96 -17.69 -9.35 -5.48
CA ALA A 96 -18.90 -8.52 -5.40
C ALA A 96 -19.73 -8.77 -4.12
N GLU A 97 -19.48 -9.87 -3.43
CA GLU A 97 -20.20 -10.26 -2.20
C GLU A 97 -19.53 -9.79 -0.92
N MET A 98 -18.40 -9.10 -1.00
CA MET A 98 -17.60 -8.73 0.17
C MET A 98 -18.38 -7.92 1.20
N GLU A 99 -19.19 -6.98 0.76
CA GLU A 99 -20.00 -6.10 1.60
C GLU A 99 -20.97 -6.88 2.50
N ASN A 100 -21.46 -8.01 2.03
CA ASN A 100 -22.39 -8.88 2.76
C ASN A 100 -21.74 -10.14 3.35
N ASN A 101 -20.44 -10.32 3.16
CA ASN A 101 -19.70 -11.49 3.60
C ASN A 101 -18.94 -11.22 4.89
N VAL A 102 -19.61 -11.35 6.00
CA VAL A 102 -18.98 -11.28 7.32
C VAL A 102 -17.93 -12.39 7.44
N GLY A 103 -16.66 -12.03 7.53
CA GLY A 103 -15.57 -13.00 7.62
C GLY A 103 -14.68 -13.07 6.39
N PHE A 104 -14.97 -12.31 5.32
CA PHE A 104 -14.11 -12.25 4.14
C PHE A 104 -12.69 -11.80 4.50
N ALA A 105 -12.56 -10.72 5.28
CA ALA A 105 -11.29 -10.26 5.79
C ALA A 105 -10.60 -11.31 6.68
N ALA A 106 -11.36 -12.03 7.52
CA ALA A 106 -10.82 -13.09 8.37
C ALA A 106 -10.16 -14.20 7.55
N LYS A 107 -10.74 -14.59 6.42
CA LYS A 107 -10.14 -15.58 5.50
C LYS A 107 -8.83 -15.07 4.89
N ALA A 108 -8.81 -13.82 4.42
CA ALA A 108 -7.62 -13.22 3.83
C ALA A 108 -6.47 -13.13 4.84
N PHE A 109 -6.74 -12.69 6.06
CA PHE A 109 -5.72 -12.59 7.11
C PHE A 109 -5.31 -13.95 7.68
N ALA A 110 -6.20 -14.96 7.67
CA ALA A 110 -5.82 -16.33 7.98
C ALA A 110 -4.84 -16.90 6.95
N ALA A 111 -5.03 -16.59 5.66
CA ALA A 111 -4.09 -16.99 4.61
C ALA A 111 -2.70 -16.34 4.81
N LEU A 112 -2.66 -15.06 5.18
CA LEU A 112 -1.40 -14.38 5.56
C LEU A 112 -0.69 -15.08 6.74
N ALA A 113 -1.45 -15.41 7.77
CA ALA A 113 -0.92 -16.09 8.96
C ALA A 113 -0.38 -17.48 8.61
N ASN A 114 -1.11 -18.25 7.79
CA ASN A 114 -0.69 -19.57 7.33
C ASN A 114 0.56 -19.53 6.43
N ALA A 115 0.70 -18.44 5.65
CA ALA A 115 1.90 -18.18 4.85
C ALA A 115 3.08 -17.66 5.69
N LYS A 116 2.86 -17.36 6.97
CA LYS A 116 3.85 -16.69 7.85
C LYS A 116 4.34 -15.38 7.27
N CYS A 117 3.48 -14.67 6.59
CA CYS A 117 3.76 -13.44 5.85
C CYS A 117 3.35 -12.23 6.68
N SER A 118 4.22 -11.23 6.74
CA SER A 118 3.91 -9.91 7.29
C SER A 118 3.63 -8.94 6.14
N PRO A 119 2.42 -8.39 6.03
CA PRO A 119 2.12 -7.45 4.97
C PRO A 119 2.89 -6.14 5.16
N VAL A 120 3.35 -5.57 4.05
CA VAL A 120 3.99 -4.24 4.01
C VAL A 120 2.93 -3.14 4.09
N LEU A 121 1.84 -3.34 3.38
CA LEU A 121 0.72 -2.40 3.32
C LEU A 121 -0.57 -3.18 3.06
N VAL A 122 -1.66 -2.73 3.66
CA VAL A 122 -3.00 -3.27 3.42
C VAL A 122 -3.95 -2.11 3.19
N SER A 123 -4.80 -2.22 2.19
CA SER A 123 -5.93 -1.32 2.00
C SER A 123 -7.16 -2.10 1.56
N THR A 124 -8.34 -1.52 1.79
CA THR A 124 -9.61 -2.15 1.45
C THR A 124 -10.50 -1.18 0.69
N GLY A 125 -11.22 -1.71 -0.28
CA GLY A 125 -12.35 -1.05 -0.94
C GLY A 125 -13.67 -1.67 -0.51
N VAL A 126 -14.72 -1.39 -1.25
CA VAL A 126 -16.06 -1.95 -1.01
C VAL A 126 -16.11 -3.44 -1.36
N ASP A 127 -15.41 -3.84 -2.40
CA ASP A 127 -15.46 -5.17 -2.99
C ASP A 127 -14.08 -5.85 -3.07
N GLU A 128 -13.03 -5.25 -2.47
CA GLU A 128 -11.67 -5.79 -2.55
C GLU A 128 -10.82 -5.55 -1.29
N ILE A 129 -9.86 -6.44 -1.09
CA ILE A 129 -8.74 -6.26 -0.16
C ILE A 129 -7.46 -6.28 -0.97
N SER A 130 -6.64 -5.26 -0.82
CA SER A 130 -5.31 -5.15 -1.44
C SER A 130 -4.22 -5.35 -0.39
N ILE A 131 -3.29 -6.25 -0.67
CA ILE A 131 -2.20 -6.63 0.25
C ILE A 131 -0.89 -6.52 -0.50
N LEU A 132 0.04 -5.74 0.04
CA LEU A 132 1.41 -5.63 -0.47
C LEU A 132 2.35 -6.44 0.40
N VAL A 133 3.16 -7.29 -0.20
CA VAL A 133 4.12 -8.16 0.50
C VAL A 133 5.50 -8.10 -0.14
N ALA A 134 6.52 -8.49 0.62
CA ALA A 134 7.86 -8.68 0.08
C ALA A 134 7.86 -9.82 -0.96
N PRO A 135 8.75 -9.77 -1.98
CA PRO A 135 8.79 -10.80 -3.02
C PRO A 135 9.07 -12.21 -2.47
N SER A 136 9.81 -12.32 -1.38
CA SER A 136 10.08 -13.60 -0.72
C SER A 136 8.85 -14.30 -0.17
N ASP A 137 7.80 -13.55 0.15
CA ASP A 137 6.57 -14.07 0.74
C ASP A 137 5.49 -14.39 -0.30
N SER A 138 5.68 -13.94 -1.54
CA SER A 138 4.62 -13.95 -2.56
C SER A 138 4.15 -15.35 -2.94
N ALA A 139 5.07 -16.29 -3.15
CA ALA A 139 4.72 -17.64 -3.61
C ALA A 139 3.88 -18.42 -2.58
N GLU A 140 4.25 -18.36 -1.31
CA GLU A 140 3.49 -19.05 -0.27
C GLU A 140 2.15 -18.36 0.00
N LEU A 141 2.12 -17.03 -0.04
CA LEU A 141 0.87 -16.28 0.11
C LEU A 141 -0.11 -16.61 -1.03
N GLU A 142 0.35 -16.66 -2.27
CA GLU A 142 -0.47 -17.03 -3.42
C GLU A 142 -1.12 -18.41 -3.21
N LYS A 143 -0.33 -19.39 -2.78
CA LYS A 143 -0.80 -20.74 -2.49
C LYS A 143 -1.88 -20.76 -1.39
N GLN A 144 -1.66 -20.01 -0.32
CA GLN A 144 -2.62 -19.96 0.79
C GLN A 144 -3.91 -19.22 0.41
N LEU A 145 -3.81 -18.14 -0.38
CA LEU A 145 -4.99 -17.43 -0.88
C LEU A 145 -5.83 -18.30 -1.81
N LYS A 146 -5.20 -19.00 -2.76
CA LYS A 146 -5.90 -19.94 -3.66
C LYS A 146 -6.56 -21.10 -2.92
N LYS A 147 -6.08 -21.46 -1.75
CA LYS A 147 -6.70 -22.48 -0.91
C LYS A 147 -7.87 -21.94 -0.09
N ALA A 148 -7.82 -20.64 0.26
CA ALA A 148 -8.85 -20.00 1.07
C ALA A 148 -10.07 -19.54 0.27
N PHE A 149 -9.85 -19.21 -1.01
CA PHE A 149 -10.86 -18.67 -1.95
C PHE A 149 -10.98 -19.51 -3.21
#